data_c4c25451152ab23b8d40dc06d0ee7e9b
#
_entry.id   c4c25451152ab23b8d40dc06d0ee7e9b
#
_cell.length_a   1.000
_cell.length_b   1.000
_cell.length_c   1.000
_cell.angle_alpha   90.00
_cell.angle_beta   90.00
_cell.angle_gamma   90.00
#
_symmetry.space_group_name_H-M   'P 1'
#
loop_
_entity.id
_entity.type
_entity.pdbx_description
1 polymer ?
#
loop_
_entity_poly.entity_id
_entity_poly.type
_entity_poly.pdbx_seq_one_letter_code
_entity_poly.pdbx_strand_id
1 'polypeptide(L)'
;MGVKQINMGYFMATTIQRKQMQWCMNNGINISPFAHNTYEWYIDIEINGRKNRSPYLYKKVQVWEEIFNFYKYYYKKYGKNTI
;
A
#
# COMPACT_ATOMS: atom_id res chain seq x y z
N MET A 1 0.34 -17.16 -16.91
CA MET A 1 0.25 -17.09 -16.46
C MET A 1 0.43 -16.52 -15.25
N GLY A 2 0.15 -16.63 -14.43
CA GLY A 2 0.19 -16.01 -13.21
C GLY A 2 1.51 -15.54 -12.71
N VAL A 3 2.38 -15.47 -13.54
CA VAL A 3 3.68 -15.15 -13.18
C VAL A 3 3.85 -13.83 -12.55
N LYS A 4 2.98 -12.95 -12.78
CA LYS A 4 3.12 -11.63 -12.29
C LYS A 4 3.09 -11.54 -10.82
N GLN A 5 2.48 -12.48 -10.16
CA GLN A 5 2.39 -12.41 -8.73
C GLN A 5 3.71 -12.54 -8.05
N ILE A 6 4.67 -13.02 -8.74
CA ILE A 6 5.98 -13.18 -8.18
C ILE A 6 6.52 -11.88 -7.62
N ASN A 7 6.20 -10.79 -8.24
CA ASN A 7 6.72 -9.50 -7.80
C ASN A 7 6.21 -9.08 -6.45
N MET A 8 5.08 -9.62 -6.03
CA MET A 8 4.51 -9.29 -4.75
C MET A 8 4.62 -10.45 -3.79
N GLY A 9 5.54 -11.37 -4.02
CA GLY A 9 5.60 -12.59 -3.28
C GLY A 9 4.35 -13.36 -3.58
N TYR A 10 3.67 -13.85 -2.61
CA TYR A 10 2.44 -14.60 -2.83
C TYR A 10 1.20 -13.79 -2.52
N PHE A 11 1.36 -12.49 -2.34
CA PHE A 11 0.22 -11.65 -2.06
C PHE A 11 -0.49 -11.25 -3.34
N MET A 12 -1.80 -11.39 -3.36
CA MET A 12 -2.61 -10.95 -4.48
C MET A 12 -3.71 -10.04 -4.00
N ALA A 13 -3.73 -8.84 -4.53
CA ALA A 13 -4.74 -7.87 -4.15
C ALA A 13 -6.11 -8.27 -4.69
N THR A 14 -7.13 -8.11 -3.87
CA THR A 14 -8.50 -8.32 -4.29
C THR A 14 -8.96 -7.14 -5.13
N THR A 15 -10.09 -7.29 -5.80
CA THR A 15 -10.68 -6.20 -6.57
C THR A 15 -11.00 -5.02 -5.67
N ILE A 16 -11.51 -5.28 -4.47
CA ILE A 16 -11.85 -4.21 -3.53
C ILE A 16 -10.59 -3.48 -3.10
N GLN A 17 -9.54 -4.21 -2.79
CA GLN A 17 -8.28 -3.59 -2.39
C GLN A 17 -7.72 -2.71 -3.51
N ARG A 18 -7.79 -3.17 -4.75
CA ARG A 18 -7.29 -2.36 -5.85
C ARG A 18 -8.13 -1.11 -6.07
N LYS A 19 -9.43 -1.19 -5.86
CA LYS A 19 -10.28 -0.01 -5.97
C LYS A 19 -9.99 1.00 -4.88
N GLN A 20 -9.76 0.54 -3.67
CA GLN A 20 -9.41 1.42 -2.57
C GLN A 20 -8.08 2.10 -2.83
N MET A 21 -7.11 1.35 -3.33
CA MET A 21 -5.81 1.90 -3.69
C MET A 21 -5.97 2.95 -4.78
N GLN A 22 -6.75 2.65 -5.82
CA GLN A 22 -6.92 3.57 -6.92
C GLN A 22 -7.58 4.87 -6.45
N TRP A 23 -8.60 4.76 -5.60
CA TRP A 23 -9.22 5.95 -5.04
C TRP A 23 -8.21 6.80 -4.30
N CYS A 24 -7.40 6.16 -3.46
CA CYS A 24 -6.38 6.88 -2.68
C CYS A 24 -5.39 7.59 -3.59
N MET A 25 -4.87 6.88 -4.58
CA MET A 25 -3.90 7.47 -5.50
C MET A 25 -4.49 8.64 -6.26
N ASN A 26 -5.75 8.53 -6.64
CA ASN A 26 -6.44 9.62 -7.33
C ASN A 26 -6.67 10.83 -6.42
N ASN A 27 -6.54 10.65 -5.13
CA ASN A 27 -6.78 11.70 -4.15
C ASN A 27 -5.51 12.10 -3.39
N GLY A 28 -4.37 11.88 -4.01
CA GLY A 28 -3.11 12.36 -3.45
C GLY A 28 -2.52 11.52 -2.34
N ILE A 29 -2.97 10.28 -2.21
CA ILE A 29 -2.46 9.37 -1.19
C ILE A 29 -1.73 8.23 -1.87
N ASN A 30 -0.42 8.16 -1.69
CA ASN A 30 0.42 7.14 -2.30
C ASN A 30 1.19 6.41 -1.21
N ILE A 31 1.08 5.09 -1.21
CA ILE A 31 1.72 4.26 -0.21
C ILE A 31 2.58 3.25 -0.93
N SER A 32 3.86 3.20 -0.61
CA SER A 32 4.79 2.37 -1.34
C SER A 32 5.84 1.76 -0.43
N PRO A 33 6.40 0.63 -0.84
CA PRO A 33 7.49 0.03 -0.08
C PRO A 33 8.80 0.73 -0.41
N PHE A 34 9.67 0.81 0.58
CA PHE A 34 11.01 1.33 0.38
C PHE A 34 12.00 0.31 0.94
N ALA A 35 12.81 -0.26 0.08
CA ALA A 35 13.71 -1.33 0.47
C ALA A 35 14.76 -0.85 1.46
N HIS A 36 14.88 -1.54 2.56
CA HIS A 36 15.94 -1.30 3.53
C HIS A 36 17.11 -2.23 3.22
N ASN A 37 16.79 -3.49 2.96
CA ASN A 37 17.79 -4.45 2.53
C ASN A 37 17.06 -5.50 1.66
N THR A 38 17.71 -6.62 1.37
CA THR A 38 17.13 -7.64 0.49
C THR A 38 15.84 -8.24 1.05
N TYR A 39 15.70 -8.26 2.35
CA TYR A 39 14.60 -8.99 2.99
C TYR A 39 13.58 -8.12 3.69
N GLU A 40 13.85 -6.83 3.86
CA GLU A 40 13.00 -5.96 4.68
C GLU A 40 12.76 -4.64 4.03
N TRP A 41 11.56 -4.10 4.23
CA TRP A 41 11.13 -2.83 3.65
C TRP A 41 10.46 -1.95 4.68
N TYR A 42 10.66 -0.64 4.52
CA TYR A 42 9.80 0.34 5.17
C TYR A 42 8.59 0.59 4.30
N ILE A 43 7.61 1.26 4.84
CA ILE A 43 6.47 1.73 4.07
C ILE A 43 6.47 3.25 4.10
N ASP A 44 6.46 3.86 2.92
CA ASP A 44 6.38 5.31 2.79
C ASP A 44 4.94 5.68 2.50
N ILE A 45 4.44 6.65 3.23
CA ILE A 45 3.08 7.15 3.09
C ILE A 45 3.17 8.60 2.69
N GLU A 46 2.67 8.91 1.49
CA GLU A 46 2.70 10.27 0.99
C GLU A 46 1.27 10.78 0.85
N ILE A 47 0.98 11.89 1.51
CA ILE A 47 -0.35 12.50 1.45
C ILE A 47 -0.18 13.94 1.05
N ASN A 48 -0.71 14.29 -0.12
CA ASN A 48 -0.64 15.63 -0.68
C ASN A 48 0.79 16.18 -0.70
N GLY A 49 1.73 15.32 -1.06
CA GLY A 49 3.12 15.73 -1.19
C GLY A 49 3.96 15.61 0.07
N ARG A 50 3.33 15.31 1.21
CA ARG A 50 4.07 15.14 2.45
C ARG A 50 4.33 13.65 2.67
N LYS A 51 5.59 13.31 2.82
CA LYS A 51 5.97 11.91 2.95
C LYS A 51 6.40 11.57 4.37
N ASN A 52 5.86 10.50 4.89
CA ASN A 52 6.26 9.94 6.18
C ASN A 52 6.63 8.49 5.98
N ARG A 53 7.64 8.04 6.70
CA ARG A 53 8.07 6.66 6.65
C ARG A 53 7.64 5.94 7.90
N SER A 54 7.11 4.73 7.76
CA SER A 54 6.73 3.94 8.92
C SER A 54 8.00 3.62 9.72
N PRO A 55 7.90 3.50 11.04
CA PRO A 55 9.06 3.19 11.86
C PRO A 55 9.42 1.72 11.88
N TYR A 56 8.60 0.89 11.25
CA TYR A 56 8.78 -0.56 11.30
C TYR A 56 9.31 -1.10 10.00
N LEU A 57 10.00 -2.23 10.08
CA LEU A 57 10.43 -2.97 8.91
C LEU A 57 9.50 -4.15 8.73
N TYR A 58 9.17 -4.45 7.49
CA TYR A 58 8.22 -5.50 7.13
C TYR A 58 8.88 -6.49 6.19
N LYS A 59 8.49 -7.75 6.29
CA LYS A 59 8.93 -8.77 5.37
C LYS A 59 8.15 -8.67 4.08
N LYS A 60 8.60 -9.40 3.07
CA LYS A 60 8.08 -9.27 1.71
C LYS A 60 6.56 -9.37 1.58
N VAL A 61 5.99 -10.44 2.10
CA VAL A 61 4.53 -10.60 2.00
C VAL A 61 3.82 -9.62 2.91
N GLN A 62 4.35 -9.41 4.11
CA GLN A 62 3.78 -8.48 5.06
C GLN A 62 3.71 -7.07 4.53
N VAL A 63 4.75 -6.61 3.82
CA VAL A 63 4.77 -5.23 3.38
C VAL A 63 3.61 -4.94 2.43
N TRP A 64 3.28 -5.87 1.55
CA TRP A 64 2.17 -5.65 0.64
C TRP A 64 0.82 -5.72 1.34
N GLU A 65 0.68 -6.63 2.30
CA GLU A 65 -0.55 -6.68 3.10
C GLU A 65 -0.76 -5.36 3.84
N GLU A 66 0.31 -4.84 4.44
CA GLU A 66 0.20 -3.60 5.19
C GLU A 66 -0.06 -2.40 4.29
N ILE A 67 0.54 -2.38 3.11
CA ILE A 67 0.27 -1.31 2.17
C ILE A 67 -1.22 -1.25 1.85
N PHE A 68 -1.85 -2.40 1.58
CA PHE A 68 -3.27 -2.40 1.27
C PHE A 68 -4.12 -2.12 2.49
N ASN A 69 -3.64 -2.48 3.69
CA ASN A 69 -4.34 -2.11 4.92
C ASN A 69 -4.32 -0.59 5.12
N PHE A 70 -3.21 0.07 4.79
CA PHE A 70 -3.13 1.52 4.85
C PHE A 70 -4.07 2.16 3.83
N TYR A 71 -4.11 1.64 2.61
CA TYR A 71 -5.03 2.17 1.61
C TYR A 71 -6.47 2.03 2.07
N LYS A 72 -6.81 0.89 2.65
CA LYS A 72 -8.15 0.67 3.19
C LYS A 72 -8.47 1.67 4.30
N TYR A 73 -7.50 1.91 5.18
CA TYR A 73 -7.67 2.85 6.27
C TYR A 73 -7.95 4.26 5.76
N TYR A 74 -7.14 4.73 4.82
CA TYR A 74 -7.31 6.08 4.30
C TYR A 74 -8.55 6.20 3.43
N TYR A 75 -8.89 5.16 2.71
CA TYR A 75 -10.13 5.16 1.96
C TYR A 75 -11.33 5.31 2.89
N LYS A 76 -11.35 4.55 3.98
CA LYS A 76 -12.46 4.64 4.91
C LYS A 76 -12.50 5.96 5.64
N LYS A 77 -11.33 6.53 5.92
CA LYS A 77 -11.25 7.78 6.64
C LYS A 77 -11.72 8.97 5.80
N TYR A 78 -11.36 9.00 4.53
CA TYR A 78 -11.63 10.15 3.68
C TYR A 78 -12.63 9.87 2.58
N GLY A 79 -12.62 8.68 2.03
CA GLY A 79 -13.37 8.37 0.84
C GLY A 79 -14.84 8.15 1.06
N LYS A 80 -15.20 7.55 2.16
CA LYS A 80 -16.60 7.21 2.35
C LYS A 80 -17.49 8.42 2.50
N ASN A 81 -16.91 9.56 2.81
CA ASN A 81 -17.68 10.79 2.93
C ASN A 81 -18.00 11.42 1.59
N THR A 82 -17.40 10.92 0.53
CA THR A 82 -17.61 11.46 -0.80
C THR A 82 -18.55 10.61 -1.63
N ILE A 83 -19.02 9.53 -1.08
CA ILE A 83 -19.84 8.58 -1.84
C ILE A 83 -21.32 8.68 -1.47
#